data_4d172024835e4a8de4eb2dcf0de15359
#
_entry.id   4d172024835e4a8de4eb2dcf0de15359
#
_cell.length_a   1.000
_cell.length_b   1.000
_cell.length_c   1.000
_cell.angle_alpha   90.00
_cell.angle_beta   90.00
_cell.angle_gamma   90.00
#
_symmetry.space_group_name_H-M   'P 1'
#
loop_
_entity.id
_entity.type
_entity.pdbx_description
1 polymer ?
#
loop_
_entity_poly.entity_id
_entity_poly.type
_entity_poly.pdbx_seq_one_letter_code
_entity_poly.pdbx_strand_id
1 'polypeptide(L)'
;MNKCLICDNSFNPFVDFGNMPIANAFSTKKELENEYLFSMKVGFCENCNMVQLLEQPDREKMFHDNYAFFSSTSNYMISHFRKFANSVTSLQNLDQKSFVVEIGSNDGIMLQNFV
;
A
#
# COMPACT_ATOMS: atom_id res chain seq x y z
N MET A 1 1.46 -18.50 -17.37
CA MET A 1 2.07 -17.28 -17.89
C MET A 1 1.53 -16.12 -17.08
N ASN A 2 2.37 -15.32 -16.46
CA ASN A 2 1.92 -14.22 -15.61
C ASN A 2 1.32 -13.11 -16.48
N LYS A 3 0.18 -12.57 -16.06
CA LYS A 3 -0.55 -11.53 -16.75
C LYS A 3 -0.42 -10.21 -16.00
N CYS A 4 -0.16 -9.14 -16.74
CA CYS A 4 -0.12 -7.80 -16.18
C CYS A 4 -1.52 -7.36 -15.72
N LEU A 5 -1.63 -6.88 -14.49
CA LEU A 5 -2.89 -6.42 -13.91
C LEU A 5 -3.48 -5.17 -14.59
N ILE A 6 -2.67 -4.46 -15.37
CA ILE A 6 -3.08 -3.23 -16.05
C ILE A 6 -3.47 -3.47 -17.50
N CYS A 7 -2.65 -4.22 -18.26
CA CYS A 7 -2.83 -4.35 -19.72
C CYS A 7 -2.99 -5.79 -20.20
N ASP A 8 -3.06 -6.76 -19.30
CA ASP A 8 -3.24 -8.20 -19.56
C ASP A 8 -2.15 -8.85 -20.44
N ASN A 9 -1.10 -8.13 -20.79
CA ASN A 9 0.05 -8.69 -21.50
C ASN A 9 0.88 -9.59 -20.58
N SER A 10 1.56 -10.55 -21.19
CA SER A 10 2.49 -11.41 -20.46
C SER A 10 3.72 -10.62 -20.03
N PHE A 11 4.24 -10.93 -18.85
CA PHE A 11 5.48 -10.34 -18.34
C PHE A 11 6.28 -11.36 -17.54
N ASN A 12 7.58 -11.10 -17.38
CA ASN A 12 8.51 -11.96 -16.69
C ASN A 12 9.05 -11.32 -15.41
N PRO A 13 9.40 -12.13 -14.41
CA PRO A 13 10.09 -11.63 -13.24
C PRO A 13 11.50 -11.16 -13.62
N PHE A 14 11.96 -10.10 -12.97
CA PHE A 14 13.35 -9.64 -13.03
C PHE A 14 14.06 -9.76 -11.67
N VAL A 15 13.29 -9.95 -10.58
CA VAL A 15 13.84 -10.26 -9.27
C VAL A 15 12.95 -11.26 -8.53
N ASP A 16 13.60 -12.18 -7.81
CA ASP A 16 12.97 -13.22 -6.98
C ASP A 16 13.58 -13.15 -5.57
N PHE A 17 12.76 -12.79 -4.58
CA PHE A 17 13.15 -12.75 -3.17
C PHE A 17 12.83 -14.08 -2.44
N GLY A 18 12.28 -15.08 -3.16
CA GLY A 18 11.83 -16.34 -2.57
C GLY A 18 10.51 -16.20 -1.81
N ASN A 19 10.30 -17.10 -0.87
CA ASN A 19 9.13 -17.07 0.00
C ASN A 19 9.35 -16.08 1.14
N MET A 20 8.50 -15.08 1.24
CA MET A 20 8.58 -13.99 2.21
C MET A 20 7.32 -13.94 3.08
N PRO A 21 7.47 -13.61 4.37
CA PRO A 21 6.33 -13.35 5.23
C PRO A 21 5.67 -12.01 4.91
N ILE A 22 4.46 -11.80 5.45
CA ILE A 22 3.79 -10.50 5.40
C ILE A 22 4.53 -9.50 6.29
N ALA A 23 4.83 -8.33 5.74
CA ALA A 23 5.39 -7.23 6.50
C ALA A 23 4.38 -6.74 7.57
N ASN A 24 4.89 -6.38 8.76
CA ASN A 24 4.08 -5.88 9.87
C ASN A 24 3.04 -6.87 10.43
N ALA A 25 3.24 -8.18 10.24
CA ALA A 25 2.37 -9.19 10.85
C ALA A 25 2.50 -9.24 12.38
N PHE A 26 3.65 -8.84 12.93
CA PHE A 26 3.96 -8.84 14.37
C PHE A 26 3.62 -10.15 15.08
N SER A 27 3.94 -11.25 14.40
CA SER A 27 3.60 -12.61 14.83
C SER A 27 4.20 -12.96 16.21
N THR A 28 3.41 -13.62 17.04
CA THR A 28 3.89 -14.24 18.28
C THR A 28 4.72 -15.47 17.96
N LYS A 29 5.51 -15.96 18.93
CA LYS A 29 6.33 -17.18 18.77
C LYS A 29 5.51 -18.40 18.31
N LYS A 30 4.29 -18.54 18.78
CA LYS A 30 3.40 -19.65 18.41
C LYS A 30 2.90 -19.52 16.96
N GLU A 31 2.64 -18.30 16.50
CA GLU A 31 2.17 -18.03 15.14
C GLU A 31 3.27 -18.23 14.12
N LEU A 32 4.54 -18.03 14.48
CA LEU A 32 5.68 -18.28 13.60
C LEU A 32 5.80 -19.75 13.15
N GLU A 33 5.26 -20.72 13.90
CA GLU A 33 5.27 -22.13 13.53
C GLU A 33 4.44 -22.42 12.27
N ASN A 34 3.43 -21.57 11.99
CA ASN A 34 2.54 -21.67 10.83
C ASN A 34 2.44 -20.33 10.08
N GLU A 35 3.56 -19.61 10.00
CA GLU A 35 3.60 -18.30 9.36
C GLU A 35 3.20 -18.38 7.88
N TYR A 36 2.32 -17.48 7.47
CA TYR A 36 1.93 -17.35 6.08
C TYR A 36 3.10 -16.77 5.27
N LEU A 37 3.49 -17.51 4.23
CA LEU A 37 4.51 -17.09 3.27
C LEU A 37 3.91 -17.00 1.88
N PHE A 38 4.35 -16.01 1.09
CA PHE A 38 4.00 -15.88 -0.31
C PHE A 38 5.27 -15.75 -1.18
N SER A 39 5.15 -16.13 -2.45
CA SER A 39 6.28 -16.01 -3.39
C SER A 39 6.48 -14.57 -3.83
N MET A 40 7.50 -13.92 -3.28
CA MET A 40 7.77 -12.49 -3.55
C MET A 40 8.66 -12.34 -4.78
N LYS A 41 8.03 -12.39 -5.96
CA LYS A 41 8.66 -12.14 -7.26
C LYS A 41 8.15 -10.85 -7.83
N VAL A 42 9.05 -10.02 -8.32
CA VAL A 42 8.72 -8.73 -8.95
C VAL A 42 8.99 -8.83 -10.45
N GLY A 43 8.04 -8.37 -11.24
CA GLY A 43 8.14 -8.35 -12.68
C GLY A 43 7.88 -6.97 -13.27
N PHE A 44 8.37 -6.77 -14.48
CA PHE A 44 8.19 -5.56 -15.27
C PHE A 44 7.43 -5.88 -16.54
N CYS A 45 6.38 -5.14 -16.80
CA CYS A 45 5.60 -5.25 -18.03
C CYS A 45 6.13 -4.25 -19.06
N GLU A 46 6.81 -4.75 -20.10
CA GLU A 46 7.38 -3.91 -21.15
C GLU A 46 6.32 -3.18 -22.00
N ASN A 47 5.07 -3.67 -21.99
CA ASN A 47 3.99 -3.06 -22.76
C ASN A 47 3.43 -1.78 -22.13
N CYS A 48 3.28 -1.75 -20.80
CA CYS A 48 2.71 -0.59 -20.09
C CYS A 48 3.63 -0.02 -19.00
N ASN A 49 4.86 -0.50 -18.90
CA ASN A 49 5.88 -0.09 -17.93
C ASN A 49 5.48 -0.29 -16.45
N MET A 50 4.53 -1.18 -16.19
CA MET A 50 4.11 -1.49 -14.81
C MET A 50 5.09 -2.44 -14.14
N VAL A 51 5.56 -2.05 -12.95
CA VAL A 51 6.27 -2.95 -12.00
C VAL A 51 5.25 -3.51 -11.03
N GLN A 52 5.21 -4.83 -10.87
CA GLN A 52 4.21 -5.49 -10.00
C GLN A 52 4.72 -6.81 -9.44
N LEU A 53 4.10 -7.26 -8.35
CA LEU A 53 4.27 -8.63 -7.86
C LEU A 53 3.61 -9.61 -8.84
N LEU A 54 4.22 -10.80 -9.00
CA LEU A 54 3.65 -11.89 -9.80
C LEU A 54 2.54 -12.61 -9.03
N GLU A 55 2.74 -12.78 -7.73
CA GLU A 55 1.76 -13.35 -6.81
C GLU A 55 1.25 -12.25 -5.90
N GLN A 56 -0.06 -12.08 -5.84
CA GLN A 56 -0.68 -11.17 -4.89
C GLN A 56 -0.86 -11.91 -3.56
N PRO A 57 -0.27 -11.44 -2.45
CA PRO A 57 -0.53 -12.04 -1.16
C PRO A 57 -2.01 -11.90 -0.79
N ASP A 58 -2.49 -12.84 0.02
CA ASP A 58 -3.86 -12.83 0.49
C ASP A 58 -4.16 -11.53 1.23
N ARG A 59 -5.14 -10.78 0.72
CA ARG A 59 -5.54 -9.47 1.24
C ARG A 59 -5.94 -9.53 2.72
N GLU A 60 -6.64 -10.59 3.14
CA GLU A 60 -7.09 -10.75 4.53
C GLU A 60 -5.92 -11.03 5.48
N LYS A 61 -4.80 -11.52 4.95
CA LYS A 61 -3.55 -11.68 5.70
C LYS A 61 -2.79 -10.37 5.85
N MET A 62 -2.96 -9.43 4.92
CA MET A 62 -2.30 -8.11 4.96
C MET A 62 -3.07 -7.08 5.78
N PHE A 63 -4.40 -7.05 5.64
CA PHE A 63 -5.27 -6.04 6.23
C PHE A 63 -6.38 -6.73 7.02
N HIS A 64 -6.21 -6.77 8.33
CA HIS A 64 -7.11 -7.41 9.28
C HIS A 64 -7.30 -6.52 10.52
N ASP A 65 -8.21 -6.88 11.40
CA ASP A 65 -8.59 -6.07 12.57
C ASP A 65 -7.41 -5.76 13.52
N ASN A 66 -6.38 -6.60 13.52
CA ASN A 66 -5.16 -6.41 14.31
C ASN A 66 -4.02 -5.73 13.53
N TYR A 67 -4.31 -5.11 12.38
CA TYR A 67 -3.31 -4.37 11.61
C TYR A 67 -2.76 -3.20 12.43
N ALA A 68 -1.47 -3.30 12.78
CA ALA A 68 -0.88 -2.44 13.81
C ALA A 68 -0.26 -1.14 13.28
N PHE A 69 -0.27 -0.90 11.98
CA PHE A 69 0.35 0.29 11.40
C PHE A 69 -0.65 1.43 11.28
N PHE A 70 -0.48 2.45 12.13
CA PHE A 70 -1.24 3.70 12.09
C PHE A 70 -0.29 4.87 11.82
N SER A 71 -0.50 5.59 10.74
CA SER A 71 0.37 6.71 10.33
C SER A 71 0.34 7.87 11.33
N SER A 72 -0.77 8.07 12.03
CA SER A 72 -0.96 9.13 13.03
C SER A 72 -0.17 8.94 14.34
N THR A 73 0.46 7.79 14.53
CA THR A 73 1.36 7.58 15.68
C THR A 73 2.65 8.39 15.59
N SER A 74 2.99 8.92 14.41
CA SER A 74 4.18 9.71 14.16
C SER A 74 3.86 11.21 14.07
N ASN A 75 4.35 12.02 15.01
CA ASN A 75 4.23 13.48 14.96
C ASN A 75 4.84 14.09 13.69
N TYR A 76 5.89 13.47 13.16
CA TYR A 76 6.48 13.89 11.88
C TYR A 76 5.48 13.67 10.74
N MET A 77 4.83 12.52 10.66
CA MET A 77 3.83 12.21 9.63
C MET A 77 2.60 13.11 9.75
N ILE A 78 2.12 13.39 10.95
CA ILE A 78 1.02 14.36 11.19
C ILE A 78 1.38 15.71 10.58
N SER A 79 2.58 16.22 10.88
CA SER A 79 3.05 17.50 10.33
C SER A 79 3.22 17.46 8.81
N HIS A 80 3.76 16.38 8.27
CA HIS A 80 3.96 16.17 6.84
C HIS A 80 2.63 16.20 6.08
N PHE A 81 1.67 15.39 6.49
CA PHE A 81 0.35 15.31 5.81
C PHE A 81 -0.46 16.61 5.93
N ARG A 82 -0.37 17.32 7.05
CA ARG A 82 -0.97 18.65 7.19
C ARG A 82 -0.40 19.64 6.16
N LYS A 83 0.93 19.70 6.03
CA LYS A 83 1.58 20.56 5.05
C LYS A 83 1.21 20.18 3.62
N PHE A 84 1.17 18.89 3.33
CA PHE A 84 0.78 18.38 2.01
C PHE A 84 -0.69 18.75 1.68
N ALA A 85 -1.62 18.49 2.59
CA ALA A 85 -3.02 18.85 2.40
C ALA A 85 -3.21 20.35 2.17
N ASN A 86 -2.56 21.21 2.95
CA ASN A 86 -2.57 22.66 2.75
C ASN A 86 -2.05 23.06 1.37
N SER A 87 -0.97 22.43 0.92
CA SER A 87 -0.41 22.68 -0.42
C SER A 87 -1.39 22.27 -1.51
N VAL A 88 -2.01 21.09 -1.40
CA VAL A 88 -3.03 20.63 -2.37
C VAL A 88 -4.23 21.54 -2.38
N THR A 89 -4.75 21.95 -1.21
CA THR A 89 -5.87 22.87 -1.08
C THR A 89 -5.58 24.18 -1.83
N SER A 90 -4.40 24.75 -1.63
CA SER A 90 -3.99 26.00 -2.30
C SER A 90 -3.78 25.81 -3.81
N LEU A 91 -3.06 24.79 -4.22
CA LEU A 91 -2.73 24.54 -5.64
C LEU A 91 -3.97 24.22 -6.49
N GLN A 92 -4.93 23.51 -5.91
CA GLN A 92 -6.15 23.10 -6.60
C GLN A 92 -7.34 24.04 -6.36
N ASN A 93 -7.13 25.11 -5.56
CA ASN A 93 -8.19 26.05 -5.15
C ASN A 93 -9.41 25.34 -4.56
N LEU A 94 -9.16 24.35 -3.68
CA LEU A 94 -10.25 23.59 -3.06
C LEU A 94 -11.04 24.48 -2.09
N ASP A 95 -12.37 24.26 -2.06
CA ASP A 95 -13.33 24.96 -1.23
C ASP A 95 -14.32 23.99 -0.57
N GLN A 96 -15.31 24.50 0.15
CA GLN A 96 -16.33 23.72 0.85
C GLN A 96 -17.24 22.88 -0.08
N LYS A 97 -17.19 23.07 -1.39
CA LYS A 97 -17.93 22.29 -2.39
C LYS A 97 -17.06 21.22 -3.03
N SER A 98 -15.77 21.22 -2.73
CA SER A 98 -14.83 20.28 -3.30
C SER A 98 -15.02 18.88 -2.69
N PHE A 99 -14.84 17.85 -3.51
CA PHE A 99 -14.89 16.46 -3.09
C PHE A 99 -13.50 15.84 -3.19
N VAL A 100 -12.95 15.40 -2.04
CA VAL A 100 -11.61 14.81 -1.93
C VAL A 100 -11.73 13.33 -1.63
N VAL A 101 -11.05 12.51 -2.40
CA VAL A 101 -10.95 11.05 -2.19
C VAL A 101 -9.48 10.66 -2.04
N GLU A 102 -9.16 9.92 -1.02
CA GLU A 102 -7.85 9.33 -0.80
C GLU A 102 -7.95 7.79 -0.87
N ILE A 103 -7.17 7.18 -1.76
CA ILE A 103 -7.07 5.73 -1.87
C ILE A 103 -5.98 5.26 -0.92
N GLY A 104 -6.31 4.30 -0.02
CA GLY A 104 -5.38 3.79 0.99
C GLY A 104 -5.13 4.78 2.13
N SER A 105 -6.18 5.46 2.59
CA SER A 105 -6.14 6.54 3.59
C SER A 105 -5.60 6.13 4.96
N ASN A 106 -5.35 4.84 5.21
CA ASN A 106 -4.93 4.29 6.51
C ASN A 106 -5.91 4.75 7.62
N ASP A 107 -5.45 5.52 8.58
CA ASP A 107 -6.24 6.08 9.69
C ASP A 107 -6.80 7.49 9.42
N GLY A 108 -6.80 7.94 8.18
CA GLY A 108 -7.34 9.23 7.75
C GLY A 108 -6.47 10.42 8.09
N ILE A 109 -5.20 10.21 8.41
CA ILE A 109 -4.25 11.24 8.83
C ILE A 109 -4.15 12.42 7.84
N MET A 110 -4.30 12.18 6.54
CA MET A 110 -4.31 13.24 5.54
C MET A 110 -5.71 13.84 5.38
N LEU A 111 -6.75 13.00 5.22
CA LEU A 111 -8.13 13.44 4.96
C LEU A 111 -8.67 14.39 6.03
N GLN A 112 -8.34 14.19 7.31
CA GLN A 112 -8.75 15.08 8.39
C GLN A 112 -8.36 16.56 8.21
N ASN A 113 -7.47 16.86 7.28
CA ASN A 113 -7.01 18.23 7.02
C ASN A 113 -7.80 18.93 5.90
N PHE A 114 -8.75 18.25 5.26
CA PHE A 114 -9.62 18.80 4.23
C PHE A 114 -11.05 19.09 4.74
N VAL A 115 -11.27 19.04 6.05
CA VAL A 115 -12.58 19.31 6.70
C VAL A 115 -12.72 20.76 7.09
#